data_8720281bf14322a559a4fee4696fb1cb
#
_entry.id   8720281bf14322a559a4fee4696fb1cb
#
_cell.length_a   1.000
_cell.length_b   1.000
_cell.length_c   1.000
_cell.angle_alpha   90.00
_cell.angle_beta   90.00
_cell.angle_gamma   90.00
#
_symmetry.space_group_name_H-M   'P 1'
#
loop_
_entity.id
_entity.type
_entity.pdbx_description
1 polymer ?
#
loop_
_entity_poly.entity_id
_entity_poly.type
_entity_poly.pdbx_seq_one_letter_code
_entity_poly.pdbx_strand_id
1 'polypeptide(L)'
;MLNARYWTERYLKAQTQWDIGFASPAIIDFVKENFDFDTKILIPGAGNAYEVEVLFNLGFKNVFLLDFSELPIQNFLNRNPNFPIEQILMEDFFEHNASYDLIIEQTFFCAIDRSLRGEYARKMHTLLKSKGTLAGLWFAREFTHEGPPFGGNWEEYEHYFAPYFKTLTCEICNKSIKPRLGNEYFLRFEKQ
;
A
#
# COMPACT_ATOMS: atom_id res chain seq x y z
N MET A 1 -14.28 -3.10 14.95
CA MET A 1 -12.91 -3.63 14.72
C MET A 1 -12.70 -3.77 13.22
N LEU A 2 -11.62 -3.22 12.68
CA LEU A 2 -11.30 -3.22 11.23
C LEU A 2 -10.61 -4.54 10.85
N ASN A 3 -11.36 -5.62 10.83
CA ASN A 3 -10.88 -6.99 10.54
C ASN A 3 -11.33 -7.46 9.13
N ALA A 4 -10.90 -8.66 8.72
CA ALA A 4 -11.23 -9.23 7.41
C ALA A 4 -12.74 -9.22 7.10
N ARG A 5 -13.59 -9.55 8.10
CA ARG A 5 -15.04 -9.53 7.94
C ARG A 5 -15.57 -8.13 7.61
N TYR A 6 -15.09 -7.10 8.33
CA TYR A 6 -15.48 -5.70 8.09
C TYR A 6 -15.20 -5.30 6.64
N TRP A 7 -13.99 -5.58 6.14
CA TRP A 7 -13.59 -5.22 4.78
C TRP A 7 -14.33 -6.05 3.73
N THR A 8 -14.49 -7.37 3.94
CA THR A 8 -15.29 -8.22 3.05
C THR A 8 -16.72 -7.71 2.91
N GLU A 9 -17.36 -7.31 4.01
CA GLU A 9 -18.71 -6.72 3.97
C GLU A 9 -18.77 -5.42 3.16
N ARG A 10 -17.72 -4.59 3.18
CA ARG A 10 -17.63 -3.39 2.35
C ARG A 10 -17.61 -3.74 0.85
N TYR A 11 -16.81 -4.72 0.46
CA TYR A 11 -16.79 -5.20 -0.93
C TYR A 11 -18.15 -5.77 -1.35
N LEU A 12 -18.78 -6.61 -0.54
CA LEU A 12 -20.09 -7.18 -0.83
C LEU A 12 -21.19 -6.13 -1.00
N LYS A 13 -21.09 -5.02 -0.28
CA LYS A 13 -22.06 -3.91 -0.32
C LYS A 13 -21.70 -2.83 -1.35
N ALA A 14 -20.67 -3.02 -2.17
CA ALA A 14 -20.12 -2.03 -3.09
C ALA A 14 -19.78 -0.67 -2.41
N GLN A 15 -19.34 -0.71 -1.15
CA GLN A 15 -18.93 0.45 -0.37
C GLN A 15 -17.42 0.61 -0.41
N THR A 16 -16.86 0.72 -1.59
CA THR A 16 -15.42 0.70 -1.89
C THR A 16 -14.92 2.03 -2.48
N GLN A 17 -15.26 3.14 -1.84
CA GLN A 17 -14.93 4.50 -2.31
C GLN A 17 -13.42 4.78 -2.42
N TRP A 18 -12.59 3.94 -1.81
CA TRP A 18 -11.13 3.98 -1.97
C TRP A 18 -10.67 3.38 -3.31
N ASP A 19 -11.47 2.46 -3.87
CA ASP A 19 -11.18 1.80 -5.15
C ASP A 19 -11.39 2.77 -6.31
N ILE A 20 -10.32 3.05 -7.03
CA ILE A 20 -10.33 3.96 -8.18
C ILE A 20 -10.51 3.24 -9.51
N GLY A 21 -10.54 1.90 -9.50
CA GLY A 21 -10.74 1.07 -10.68
C GLY A 21 -9.51 0.88 -11.57
N PHE A 22 -8.35 1.42 -11.19
CA PHE A 22 -7.09 1.30 -11.93
C PHE A 22 -5.88 1.55 -11.00
N ALA A 23 -4.68 1.18 -11.47
CA ALA A 23 -3.44 1.43 -10.73
C ALA A 23 -3.09 2.92 -10.68
N SER A 24 -2.56 3.39 -9.54
CA SER A 24 -2.12 4.77 -9.39
C SER A 24 -0.98 5.12 -10.35
N PRO A 25 -1.16 6.12 -11.23
CA PRO A 25 -0.08 6.52 -12.13
C PRO A 25 1.19 6.95 -11.41
N ALA A 26 1.07 7.65 -10.27
CA ALA A 26 2.22 8.09 -9.49
C ALA A 26 3.07 6.91 -9.00
N ILE A 27 2.43 5.83 -8.57
CA ILE A 27 3.10 4.62 -8.09
C ILE A 27 3.76 3.87 -9.25
N ILE A 28 3.02 3.65 -10.34
CA ILE A 28 3.53 2.89 -11.49
C ILE A 28 4.73 3.60 -12.13
N ASP A 29 4.65 4.92 -12.32
CA ASP A 29 5.77 5.71 -12.86
C ASP A 29 6.98 5.59 -11.93
N PHE A 30 6.79 5.78 -10.62
CA PHE A 30 7.88 5.69 -9.64
C PHE A 30 8.58 4.34 -9.68
N VAL A 31 7.83 3.23 -9.71
CA VAL A 31 8.44 1.88 -9.75
C VAL A 31 9.21 1.67 -11.04
N LYS A 32 8.65 2.02 -12.18
CA LYS A 32 9.30 1.89 -13.50
C LYS A 32 10.60 2.68 -13.63
N GLU A 33 10.64 3.88 -13.03
CA GLU A 33 11.78 4.79 -13.14
C GLU A 33 12.93 4.44 -12.19
N ASN A 34 12.65 3.71 -11.09
CA ASN A 34 13.61 3.54 -10.00
C ASN A 34 13.98 2.09 -9.67
N PHE A 35 13.30 1.08 -10.25
CA PHE A 35 13.49 -0.32 -9.87
C PHE A 35 13.57 -1.24 -11.07
N ASP A 36 14.36 -2.31 -10.93
CA ASP A 36 14.54 -3.35 -11.93
C ASP A 36 13.44 -4.42 -11.85
N PHE A 37 13.21 -5.13 -12.93
CA PHE A 37 12.17 -6.18 -13.06
C PHE A 37 12.33 -7.35 -12.08
N ASP A 38 13.52 -7.57 -11.53
CA ASP A 38 13.80 -8.61 -10.53
C ASP A 38 13.59 -8.15 -9.08
N THR A 39 13.29 -6.86 -8.87
CA THR A 39 13.00 -6.27 -7.54
C THR A 39 11.86 -7.03 -6.86
N LYS A 40 12.07 -7.43 -5.59
CA LYS A 40 11.03 -8.09 -4.80
C LYS A 40 10.15 -7.05 -4.13
N ILE A 41 8.91 -6.94 -4.60
CA ILE A 41 7.96 -5.89 -4.25
C ILE A 41 6.81 -6.48 -3.43
N LEU A 42 6.45 -5.85 -2.32
CA LEU A 42 5.22 -6.13 -1.56
C LEU A 42 4.24 -4.98 -1.73
N ILE A 43 2.97 -5.32 -1.96
CA ILE A 43 1.84 -4.38 -1.91
C ILE A 43 0.87 -4.88 -0.86
N PRO A 44 0.96 -4.37 0.40
CA PRO A 44 0.09 -4.79 1.49
C PRO A 44 -1.24 -4.03 1.46
N GLY A 45 -2.32 -4.69 1.92
CA GLY A 45 -3.68 -4.15 1.84
C GLY A 45 -4.08 -3.87 0.39
N ALA A 46 -3.66 -4.76 -0.52
CA ALA A 46 -3.71 -4.52 -1.96
C ALA A 46 -5.14 -4.42 -2.52
N GLY A 47 -6.15 -4.90 -1.80
CA GLY A 47 -7.53 -4.88 -2.27
C GLY A 47 -7.67 -5.56 -3.64
N ASN A 48 -8.28 -4.86 -4.61
CA ASN A 48 -8.39 -5.35 -5.99
C ASN A 48 -7.05 -5.40 -6.76
N ALA A 49 -5.95 -4.95 -6.16
CA ALA A 49 -4.56 -5.15 -6.58
C ALA A 49 -4.23 -4.68 -8.01
N TYR A 50 -4.72 -3.52 -8.41
CA TYR A 50 -4.46 -2.97 -9.76
C TYR A 50 -2.97 -2.67 -9.99
N GLU A 51 -2.24 -2.22 -8.96
CA GLU A 51 -0.80 -1.98 -9.03
C GLU A 51 -0.04 -3.29 -9.28
N VAL A 52 -0.43 -4.39 -8.60
CA VAL A 52 0.14 -5.73 -8.82
C VAL A 52 -0.07 -6.16 -10.26
N GLU A 53 -1.31 -6.03 -10.78
CA GLU A 53 -1.68 -6.38 -12.15
C GLU A 53 -0.82 -5.64 -13.17
N VAL A 54 -0.71 -4.31 -13.03
CA VAL A 54 0.06 -3.49 -13.98
C VAL A 54 1.56 -3.82 -13.91
N LEU A 55 2.14 -3.93 -12.70
CA LEU A 55 3.56 -4.25 -12.55
C LEU A 55 3.89 -5.64 -13.09
N PHE A 56 3.05 -6.64 -12.83
CA PHE A 56 3.21 -7.98 -13.39
C PHE A 56 3.18 -7.97 -14.92
N ASN A 57 2.20 -7.27 -15.52
CA ASN A 57 2.09 -7.15 -16.97
C ASN A 57 3.23 -6.35 -17.61
N LEU A 58 3.89 -5.46 -16.87
CA LEU A 58 5.11 -4.77 -17.30
C LEU A 58 6.36 -5.65 -17.24
N GLY A 59 6.29 -6.84 -16.63
CA GLY A 59 7.38 -7.79 -16.55
C GLY A 59 8.11 -7.84 -15.20
N PHE A 60 7.63 -7.15 -14.16
CA PHE A 60 8.15 -7.35 -12.81
C PHE A 60 7.79 -8.76 -12.32
N LYS A 61 8.81 -9.56 -11.97
CA LYS A 61 8.64 -11.00 -11.72
C LYS A 61 8.27 -11.35 -10.29
N ASN A 62 8.61 -10.47 -9.34
CA ASN A 62 8.55 -10.74 -7.91
C ASN A 62 7.62 -9.73 -7.21
N VAL A 63 6.38 -9.58 -7.68
CA VAL A 63 5.36 -8.68 -7.11
C VAL A 63 4.40 -9.49 -6.25
N PHE A 64 4.37 -9.21 -4.97
CA PHE A 64 3.55 -9.92 -3.98
C PHE A 64 2.34 -9.08 -3.58
N LEU A 65 1.16 -9.67 -3.70
CA LEU A 65 -0.09 -9.16 -3.19
C LEU A 65 -0.30 -9.67 -1.77
N LEU A 66 -0.56 -8.79 -0.81
CA LEU A 66 -0.99 -9.18 0.53
C LEU A 66 -2.31 -8.51 0.88
N ASP A 67 -3.31 -9.31 1.17
CA ASP A 67 -4.58 -8.86 1.74
C ASP A 67 -5.21 -10.01 2.54
N PHE A 68 -5.95 -9.71 3.59
CA PHE A 68 -6.65 -10.74 4.37
C PHE A 68 -8.10 -10.93 3.92
N SER A 69 -8.58 -10.15 2.97
CA SER A 69 -9.94 -10.22 2.43
C SER A 69 -9.98 -11.08 1.17
N GLU A 70 -10.71 -12.18 1.22
CA GLU A 70 -10.80 -13.14 0.12
C GLU A 70 -11.41 -12.54 -1.15
N LEU A 71 -12.46 -11.73 -1.01
CA LEU A 71 -13.23 -11.24 -2.16
C LEU A 71 -12.41 -10.37 -3.14
N PRO A 72 -11.62 -9.36 -2.70
CA PRO A 72 -10.79 -8.61 -3.63
C PRO A 72 -9.68 -9.45 -4.26
N ILE A 73 -9.12 -10.44 -3.53
CA ILE A 73 -8.16 -11.40 -4.09
C ILE A 73 -8.81 -12.21 -5.21
N GLN A 74 -10.05 -12.69 -5.00
CA GLN A 74 -10.79 -13.42 -6.03
C GLN A 74 -11.09 -12.53 -7.26
N ASN A 75 -11.43 -11.26 -7.03
CA ASN A 75 -11.62 -10.29 -8.12
C ASN A 75 -10.33 -10.10 -8.93
N PHE A 76 -9.18 -10.02 -8.25
CA PHE A 76 -7.87 -9.95 -8.91
C PHE A 76 -7.57 -11.21 -9.72
N LEU A 77 -7.76 -12.39 -9.16
CA LEU A 77 -7.52 -13.67 -9.86
C LEU A 77 -8.42 -13.85 -11.09
N ASN A 78 -9.67 -13.42 -11.02
CA ASN A 78 -10.58 -13.46 -12.17
C ASN A 78 -10.08 -12.59 -13.35
N ARG A 79 -9.38 -11.48 -13.08
CA ARG A 79 -8.75 -10.65 -14.10
C ARG A 79 -7.38 -11.19 -14.54
N ASN A 80 -6.67 -11.89 -13.65
CA ASN A 80 -5.30 -12.33 -13.83
C ASN A 80 -5.14 -13.85 -13.57
N PRO A 81 -5.77 -14.73 -14.37
CA PRO A 81 -5.80 -16.17 -14.09
C PRO A 81 -4.41 -16.85 -14.19
N ASN A 82 -3.44 -16.19 -14.81
CA ASN A 82 -2.06 -16.69 -14.96
C ASN A 82 -1.09 -16.11 -13.91
N PHE A 83 -1.58 -15.33 -12.94
CA PHE A 83 -0.73 -14.79 -11.89
C PHE A 83 -0.22 -15.90 -10.95
N PRO A 84 1.07 -15.90 -10.57
CA PRO A 84 1.65 -16.94 -9.71
C PRO A 84 0.95 -16.98 -8.33
N ILE A 85 0.35 -18.11 -7.99
CA ILE A 85 -0.43 -18.25 -6.74
C ILE A 85 0.44 -18.08 -5.50
N GLU A 86 1.73 -18.44 -5.57
CA GLU A 86 2.71 -18.28 -4.50
C GLU A 86 3.06 -16.81 -4.19
N GLN A 87 2.66 -15.89 -5.04
CA GLN A 87 2.81 -14.44 -4.82
C GLN A 87 1.54 -13.80 -4.24
N ILE A 88 0.51 -14.60 -3.95
CA ILE A 88 -0.70 -14.15 -3.29
C ILE A 88 -0.66 -14.56 -1.82
N LEU A 89 -0.60 -13.58 -0.94
CA LEU A 89 -0.49 -13.75 0.51
C LEU A 89 -1.84 -13.37 1.15
N MET A 90 -2.68 -14.37 1.41
CA MET A 90 -3.98 -14.18 2.06
C MET A 90 -3.81 -14.32 3.57
N GLU A 91 -3.30 -13.28 4.22
CA GLU A 91 -3.01 -13.28 5.65
C GLU A 91 -3.06 -11.88 6.26
N ASP A 92 -2.95 -11.79 7.58
CA ASP A 92 -2.84 -10.51 8.28
C ASP A 92 -1.45 -9.91 8.06
N PHE A 93 -1.41 -8.64 7.66
CA PHE A 93 -0.17 -7.89 7.48
C PHE A 93 0.73 -7.91 8.73
N PHE A 94 0.14 -7.81 9.91
CA PHE A 94 0.90 -7.78 11.16
C PHE A 94 1.53 -9.13 11.51
N GLU A 95 0.99 -10.24 11.00
CA GLU A 95 1.55 -11.59 11.18
C GLU A 95 2.55 -11.97 10.07
N HIS A 96 2.49 -11.28 8.91
CA HIS A 96 3.36 -11.59 7.77
C HIS A 96 4.86 -11.52 8.13
N ASN A 97 5.65 -12.46 7.62
CA ASN A 97 7.09 -12.50 7.87
C ASN A 97 7.85 -12.88 6.59
N ALA A 98 8.45 -11.91 5.95
CA ALA A 98 9.29 -12.06 4.77
C ALA A 98 10.21 -10.84 4.62
N SER A 99 10.95 -10.75 3.48
CA SER A 99 11.90 -9.67 3.26
C SER A 99 11.79 -9.17 1.82
N TYR A 100 11.69 -7.85 1.63
CA TYR A 100 11.43 -7.17 0.36
C TYR A 100 12.43 -6.06 0.08
N ASP A 101 12.64 -5.77 -1.19
CA ASP A 101 13.46 -4.63 -1.64
C ASP A 101 12.64 -3.35 -1.64
N LEU A 102 11.35 -3.48 -1.98
CA LEU A 102 10.39 -2.38 -2.09
C LEU A 102 9.06 -2.78 -1.45
N ILE A 103 8.49 -1.89 -0.66
CA ILE A 103 7.07 -1.98 -0.24
C ILE A 103 6.36 -0.76 -0.80
N ILE A 104 5.24 -1.00 -1.50
CA ILE A 104 4.38 0.05 -2.05
C ILE A 104 3.11 0.16 -1.20
N GLU A 105 2.83 1.36 -0.77
CA GLU A 105 1.66 1.69 0.05
C GLU A 105 0.69 2.58 -0.71
N GLN A 106 -0.57 2.19 -0.74
CA GLN A 106 -1.66 3.04 -1.16
C GLN A 106 -2.95 2.68 -0.43
N THR A 107 -3.53 3.66 0.27
CA THR A 107 -4.81 3.55 0.99
C THR A 107 -4.89 2.45 2.05
N PHE A 108 -3.77 1.88 2.47
CA PHE A 108 -3.71 0.88 3.53
C PHE A 108 -3.44 1.52 4.90
N PHE A 109 -2.44 2.40 5.03
CA PHE A 109 -2.15 3.13 6.27
C PHE A 109 -3.36 3.91 6.79
N CYS A 110 -4.12 4.52 5.89
CA CYS A 110 -5.35 5.23 6.24
C CYS A 110 -6.54 4.30 6.56
N ALA A 111 -6.41 3.01 6.31
CA ALA A 111 -7.44 2.00 6.57
C ALA A 111 -7.28 1.28 7.90
N ILE A 112 -6.11 1.35 8.53
CA ILE A 112 -5.83 0.76 9.85
C ILE A 112 -6.20 1.73 10.97
N ASP A 113 -6.50 1.18 12.16
CA ASP A 113 -6.75 1.98 13.36
C ASP A 113 -5.53 2.84 13.71
N ARG A 114 -5.73 4.11 14.08
CA ARG A 114 -4.64 5.04 14.42
C ARG A 114 -3.74 4.51 15.54
N SER A 115 -4.28 3.75 16.48
CA SER A 115 -3.49 3.12 17.56
C SER A 115 -2.44 2.13 17.06
N LEU A 116 -2.60 1.59 15.84
CA LEU A 116 -1.68 0.64 15.22
C LEU A 116 -0.61 1.30 14.33
N ARG A 117 -0.64 2.62 14.15
CA ARG A 117 0.30 3.33 13.24
C ARG A 117 1.77 3.14 13.61
N GLY A 118 2.08 3.15 14.90
CA GLY A 118 3.46 2.87 15.36
C GLY A 118 3.89 1.43 15.09
N GLU A 119 2.99 0.47 15.29
CA GLU A 119 3.25 -0.93 14.97
C GLU A 119 3.39 -1.16 13.46
N TYR A 120 2.57 -0.49 12.66
CA TYR A 120 2.68 -0.50 11.21
C TYR A 120 4.06 -0.01 10.74
N ALA A 121 4.55 1.14 11.22
CA ALA A 121 5.86 1.66 10.84
C ALA A 121 6.99 0.68 11.22
N ARG A 122 6.95 0.09 12.42
CA ARG A 122 7.88 -0.94 12.86
C ARG A 122 7.79 -2.19 11.97
N LYS A 123 6.58 -2.62 11.59
CA LYS A 123 6.36 -3.79 10.72
C LYS A 123 6.91 -3.55 9.32
N MET A 124 6.66 -2.39 8.72
CA MET A 124 7.24 -2.00 7.43
C MET A 124 8.77 -2.07 7.45
N HIS A 125 9.37 -1.55 8.51
CA HIS A 125 10.82 -1.65 8.70
C HIS A 125 11.28 -3.12 8.79
N THR A 126 10.58 -3.98 9.53
CA THR A 126 10.94 -5.40 9.67
C THR A 126 10.90 -6.13 8.32
N LEU A 127 9.90 -5.83 7.49
CA LEU A 127 9.69 -6.47 6.20
C LEU A 127 10.64 -5.97 5.09
N LEU A 128 11.36 -4.89 5.29
CA LEU A 128 12.31 -4.40 4.30
C LEU A 128 13.71 -4.99 4.54
N LYS A 129 14.42 -5.28 3.46
CA LYS A 129 15.86 -5.54 3.48
C LYS A 129 16.62 -4.28 3.89
N SER A 130 17.89 -4.42 4.26
CA SER A 130 18.76 -3.26 4.49
C SER A 130 18.76 -2.33 3.26
N LYS A 131 18.58 -1.03 3.48
CA LYS A 131 18.39 0.01 2.44
C LYS A 131 17.16 -0.20 1.54
N GLY A 132 16.26 -1.10 1.92
CA GLY A 132 14.99 -1.27 1.22
C GLY A 132 14.12 -0.01 1.31
N THR A 133 13.26 0.15 0.32
CA THR A 133 12.43 1.35 0.16
C THR A 133 10.98 1.07 0.55
N LEU A 134 10.39 1.98 1.34
CA LEU A 134 8.93 2.12 1.48
C LEU A 134 8.52 3.37 0.72
N ALA A 135 7.57 3.26 -0.21
CA ALA A 135 7.05 4.40 -0.96
C ALA A 135 5.56 4.28 -1.23
N GLY A 136 4.89 5.41 -1.42
CA GLY A 136 3.47 5.40 -1.75
C GLY A 136 2.79 6.75 -1.57
N LEU A 137 1.46 6.69 -1.39
CA LEU A 137 0.59 7.85 -1.27
C LEU A 137 -0.14 7.84 0.08
N TRP A 138 0.09 8.86 0.89
CA TRP A 138 -0.57 9.09 2.18
C TRP A 138 -1.42 10.35 2.13
N PHE A 139 -2.56 10.37 2.80
CA PHE A 139 -3.38 11.58 2.84
C PHE A 139 -2.65 12.74 3.53
N ALA A 140 -2.67 13.91 2.87
CA ALA A 140 -2.13 15.18 3.38
C ALA A 140 -3.26 16.03 3.98
N ARG A 141 -4.21 15.41 4.68
CA ARG A 141 -5.39 16.06 5.25
C ARG A 141 -6.02 15.23 6.35
N GLU A 142 -6.67 15.90 7.27
CA GLU A 142 -7.60 15.28 8.23
C GLU A 142 -8.99 15.15 7.62
N PHE A 143 -9.73 14.14 8.08
CA PHE A 143 -11.14 13.94 7.74
C PHE A 143 -12.02 14.29 8.96
N THR A 144 -13.23 14.78 8.69
CA THR A 144 -14.20 15.18 9.74
C THR A 144 -15.05 14.01 10.24
N HIS A 145 -15.01 12.86 9.58
CA HIS A 145 -15.72 11.64 9.98
C HIS A 145 -14.84 10.70 10.80
N GLU A 146 -15.47 9.88 11.62
CA GLU A 146 -14.82 8.79 12.32
C GLU A 146 -14.61 7.57 11.40
N GLY A 147 -13.49 6.90 11.57
CA GLY A 147 -13.21 5.63 10.88
C GLY A 147 -12.63 5.79 9.49
N PRO A 148 -12.32 4.66 8.84
CA PRO A 148 -11.56 4.71 7.61
C PRO A 148 -12.31 5.43 6.47
N PRO A 149 -11.55 6.23 5.64
CA PRO A 149 -10.13 6.48 5.78
C PRO A 149 -9.81 7.44 6.94
N PHE A 150 -8.71 7.15 7.65
CA PHE A 150 -8.14 8.08 8.61
C PHE A 150 -7.16 9.01 7.89
N GLY A 151 -7.31 10.31 8.10
CA GLY A 151 -6.36 11.31 7.58
C GLY A 151 -5.06 11.37 8.38
N GLY A 152 -4.30 12.42 8.13
CA GLY A 152 -3.10 12.76 8.86
C GLY A 152 -2.30 13.85 8.17
N ASN A 153 -1.15 14.17 8.76
CA ASN A 153 -0.24 15.19 8.30
C ASN A 153 1.21 14.73 8.41
N TRP A 154 2.13 15.54 7.88
CA TRP A 154 3.54 15.19 7.86
C TRP A 154 4.15 15.01 9.26
N GLU A 155 3.83 15.89 10.21
CA GLU A 155 4.37 15.83 11.57
C GLU A 155 4.01 14.51 12.26
N GLU A 156 2.76 14.05 12.08
CA GLU A 156 2.32 12.75 12.60
C GLU A 156 3.07 11.60 11.93
N TYR A 157 3.21 11.63 10.62
CA TYR A 157 3.89 10.57 9.88
C TYR A 157 5.38 10.51 10.21
N GLU A 158 6.05 11.65 10.24
CA GLU A 158 7.45 11.74 10.66
C GLU A 158 7.66 11.15 12.05
N HIS A 159 6.78 11.44 13.00
CA HIS A 159 6.85 10.88 14.35
C HIS A 159 6.88 9.34 14.35
N TYR A 160 6.07 8.67 13.52
CA TYR A 160 6.04 7.22 13.46
C TYR A 160 7.19 6.60 12.66
N PHE A 161 7.62 7.26 11.58
CA PHE A 161 8.58 6.67 10.64
C PHE A 161 10.03 7.05 10.91
N ALA A 162 10.34 8.23 11.45
CA ALA A 162 11.71 8.68 11.71
C ALA A 162 12.56 7.74 12.59
N PRO A 163 12.00 6.99 13.58
CA PRO A 163 12.80 6.03 14.35
C PRO A 163 13.36 4.86 13.52
N TYR A 164 12.80 4.57 12.37
CA TYR A 164 13.09 3.40 11.54
C TYR A 164 13.64 3.74 10.16
N PHE A 165 13.36 4.95 9.67
CA PHE A 165 13.57 5.31 8.28
C PHE A 165 14.25 6.67 8.13
N LYS A 166 15.05 6.77 7.06
CA LYS A 166 15.47 8.04 6.52
C LYS A 166 14.44 8.50 5.48
N THR A 167 13.89 9.68 5.66
CA THR A 167 13.01 10.30 4.65
C THR A 167 13.83 10.75 3.44
N LEU A 168 13.47 10.26 2.26
CA LEU A 168 14.09 10.64 0.99
C LEU A 168 13.24 11.65 0.22
N THR A 169 11.91 11.52 0.31
CA THR A 169 10.94 12.40 -0.33
C THR A 169 9.73 12.58 0.55
N CYS A 170 9.25 13.81 0.68
CA CYS A 170 7.95 14.19 1.24
C CYS A 170 7.44 15.40 0.46
N GLU A 171 6.53 15.18 -0.46
CA GLU A 171 5.98 16.26 -1.30
C GLU A 171 4.51 16.01 -1.63
N ILE A 172 3.75 17.08 -1.86
CA ILE A 172 2.38 16.93 -2.37
C ILE A 172 2.43 16.30 -3.76
N CYS A 173 1.74 15.16 -3.91
CA CYS A 173 1.73 14.41 -5.16
C CYS A 173 0.96 15.17 -6.25
N ASN A 174 1.65 15.53 -7.32
CA ASN A 174 1.06 16.20 -8.49
C ASN A 174 0.47 15.23 -9.53
N LYS A 175 0.70 13.92 -9.34
CA LYS A 175 0.17 12.83 -10.19
C LYS A 175 -0.99 12.07 -9.51
N SER A 176 -1.50 12.54 -8.37
CA SER A 176 -2.69 11.99 -7.73
C SER A 176 -3.90 12.08 -8.66
N ILE A 177 -4.83 11.15 -8.52
CA ILE A 177 -6.12 11.22 -9.23
C ILE A 177 -6.88 12.51 -8.88
N LYS A 178 -7.70 13.00 -9.79
CA LYS A 178 -8.43 14.28 -9.63
C LYS A 178 -9.11 14.46 -8.26
N PRO A 179 -9.85 13.46 -7.69
CA PRO A 179 -10.49 13.63 -6.39
C PRO A 179 -9.53 13.76 -5.21
N ARG A 180 -8.26 13.35 -5.37
CA ARG A 180 -7.23 13.36 -4.32
C ARG A 180 -6.11 14.36 -4.58
N LEU A 181 -6.11 15.02 -5.74
CA LEU A 181 -5.08 15.98 -6.14
C LEU A 181 -4.97 17.10 -5.11
N GLY A 182 -3.73 17.37 -4.64
CA GLY A 182 -3.44 18.34 -3.60
C GLY A 182 -3.71 17.85 -2.17
N ASN A 183 -4.22 16.62 -1.98
CA ASN A 183 -4.57 16.03 -0.69
C ASN A 183 -3.79 14.74 -0.39
N GLU A 184 -2.76 14.43 -1.14
CA GLU A 184 -1.88 13.28 -0.90
C GLU A 184 -0.43 13.71 -0.95
N TYR A 185 0.37 13.22 0.01
CA TYR A 185 1.82 13.21 -0.08
C TYR A 185 2.27 12.02 -0.92
N PHE A 186 3.28 12.21 -1.77
CA PHE A 186 4.15 11.13 -2.19
C PHE A 186 5.29 11.05 -1.17
N LEU A 187 5.35 9.92 -0.45
CA LEU A 187 6.38 9.67 0.55
C LEU A 187 7.31 8.56 0.05
N ARG A 188 8.61 8.77 0.28
CA ARG A 188 9.65 7.77 0.04
C ARG A 188 10.58 7.73 1.24
N PHE A 189 10.74 6.54 1.80
CA PHE A 189 11.58 6.24 2.95
C PHE A 189 12.59 5.16 2.60
N GLU A 190 13.79 5.25 3.15
CA GLU A 190 14.82 4.21 3.10
C GLU A 190 15.01 3.62 4.50
N LYS A 191 15.02 2.30 4.61
CA LYS A 191 15.31 1.59 5.87
C LYS A 191 16.72 1.93 6.35
N GLN A 192 16.83 2.37 7.61
CA GLN A 192 18.09 2.61 8.33
C GLN A 192 18.69 1.33 8.86
#